data_bd8d5acfadf6beaacf6ae3a51cfd95e1
#
_entry.id   bd8d5acfadf6beaacf6ae3a51cfd95e1
#
_cell.length_a   1.000
_cell.length_b   1.000
_cell.length_c   1.000
_cell.angle_alpha   90.00
_cell.angle_beta   90.00
_cell.angle_gamma   90.00
#
_symmetry.space_group_name_H-M   'P 1'
#
loop_
_entity.id
_entity.type
_entity.pdbx_description
1 polymer ?
#
loop_
_entity_poly.entity_id
_entity_poly.type
_entity_poly.pdbx_seq_one_letter_code
_entity_poly.pdbx_strand_id
1 'polypeptide(L)'
;MDGFRKKGSITVEAILVVPVCLMVCFFLLQTLFYLHHVSWYTAAAWECALTGVSDGGEGENALQRWQSLKEQQPLPVGKLQADISSSGQNARVRIRGNMSLLAGIDAMEFDITVKRSTLAPASFLKRAKSLRKLAKGQG
;
A
#
# COMPACT_ATOMS: atom_id res chain seq x y z
N MET A 1 50.49 34.06 15.02
CA MET A 1 49.39 34.61 14.19
C MET A 1 48.59 33.52 13.43
N ASP A 2 48.73 32.24 13.75
CA ASP A 2 48.10 31.14 12.97
C ASP A 2 46.72 30.65 13.49
N GLY A 3 46.26 31.19 14.64
CA GLY A 3 44.98 30.74 15.23
C GLY A 3 43.72 31.29 14.56
N PHE A 4 43.81 32.41 13.85
CA PHE A 4 42.63 33.06 13.24
C PHE A 4 42.23 32.44 11.87
N ARG A 5 43.16 31.88 11.14
CA ARG A 5 42.92 31.24 9.84
C ARG A 5 42.15 29.94 9.96
N LYS A 6 42.37 29.15 11.01
CA LYS A 6 41.66 27.86 11.22
C LYS A 6 40.19 28.04 11.60
N LYS A 7 39.84 29.09 12.34
CA LYS A 7 38.46 29.36 12.74
C LYS A 7 37.55 29.77 11.56
N GLY A 8 38.09 30.51 10.59
CA GLY A 8 37.35 30.92 9.40
C GLY A 8 37.04 29.77 8.44
N SER A 9 37.94 28.76 8.31
CA SER A 9 37.71 27.59 7.46
C SER A 9 36.61 26.71 7.98
N ILE A 10 36.53 26.44 9.29
CA ILE A 10 35.49 25.61 9.91
C ILE A 10 34.10 26.25 9.76
N THR A 11 34.02 27.58 9.85
CA THR A 11 32.74 28.28 9.72
C THR A 11 32.20 28.23 8.28
N VAL A 12 33.09 28.34 7.29
CA VAL A 12 32.71 28.25 5.86
C VAL A 12 32.29 26.82 5.50
N GLU A 13 32.97 25.81 5.99
CA GLU A 13 32.60 24.40 5.82
C GLU A 13 31.24 24.10 6.45
N ALA A 14 30.97 24.59 7.66
CA ALA A 14 29.70 24.40 8.35
C ALA A 14 28.52 25.04 7.59
N ILE A 15 28.70 26.23 7.01
CA ILE A 15 27.67 26.93 6.24
C ILE A 15 27.24 26.12 4.99
N LEU A 16 28.16 25.37 4.42
CA LEU A 16 27.88 24.55 3.23
C LEU A 16 27.37 23.16 3.60
N VAL A 17 27.91 22.55 4.64
CA VAL A 17 27.54 21.17 5.05
C VAL A 17 26.15 21.13 5.71
N VAL A 18 25.81 22.11 6.54
CA VAL A 18 24.52 22.12 7.26
C VAL A 18 23.31 22.10 6.33
N PRO A 19 23.18 22.97 5.30
CA PRO A 19 22.06 22.92 4.39
C PRO A 19 21.98 21.62 3.59
N VAL A 20 23.11 21.04 3.19
CA VAL A 20 23.14 19.76 2.50
C VAL A 20 22.64 18.64 3.42
N CYS A 21 23.08 18.58 4.66
CA CYS A 21 22.60 17.62 5.64
C CYS A 21 21.08 17.77 5.89
N LEU A 22 20.57 19.00 6.00
CA LEU A 22 19.15 19.28 6.16
C LEU A 22 18.34 18.81 4.95
N MET A 23 18.83 19.04 3.72
CA MET A 23 18.19 18.53 2.52
C MET A 23 18.12 17.01 2.51
N VAL A 24 19.19 16.32 2.86
CA VAL A 24 19.24 14.86 2.95
C VAL A 24 18.26 14.35 4.01
N CYS A 25 18.26 14.92 5.21
CA CYS A 25 17.33 14.58 6.27
C CYS A 25 15.86 14.80 5.83
N PHE A 26 15.59 15.91 5.17
CA PHE A 26 14.27 16.21 4.65
C PHE A 26 13.82 15.17 3.61
N PHE A 27 14.69 14.80 2.69
CA PHE A 27 14.42 13.77 1.69
C PHE A 27 14.15 12.38 2.30
N LEU A 28 14.94 12.02 3.32
CA LEU A 28 14.72 10.77 4.06
C LEU A 28 13.37 10.76 4.78
N LEU A 29 12.98 11.85 5.43
CA LEU A 29 11.68 11.99 6.07
C LEU A 29 10.54 11.84 5.07
N GLN A 30 10.63 12.48 3.90
CA GLN A 30 9.63 12.36 2.83
C GLN A 30 9.49 10.92 2.34
N THR A 31 10.61 10.23 2.15
CA THR A 31 10.62 8.82 1.74
C THR A 31 9.96 7.94 2.82
N LEU A 32 10.24 8.21 4.08
CA LEU A 32 9.67 7.46 5.20
C LEU A 32 8.14 7.65 5.28
N PHE A 33 7.66 8.87 5.13
CA PHE A 33 6.23 9.15 5.06
C PHE A 33 5.56 8.44 3.87
N TYR A 34 6.18 8.46 2.71
CA TYR A 34 5.67 7.74 1.53
C TYR A 34 5.54 6.24 1.81
N LEU A 35 6.58 5.60 2.32
CA LEU A 35 6.57 4.18 2.66
C LEU A 35 5.51 3.84 3.71
N HIS A 36 5.35 4.70 4.71
CA HIS A 36 4.31 4.53 5.72
C HIS A 36 2.91 4.54 5.11
N HIS A 37 2.62 5.49 4.21
CA HIS A 37 1.34 5.58 3.52
C HIS A 37 1.08 4.37 2.63
N VAL A 38 2.04 3.98 1.80
CA VAL A 38 1.91 2.80 0.92
C VAL A 38 1.66 1.54 1.74
N SER A 39 2.35 1.38 2.86
CA SER A 39 2.16 0.26 3.78
C SER A 39 0.74 0.24 4.37
N TRP A 40 0.24 1.40 4.82
CA TRP A 40 -1.11 1.53 5.37
C TRP A 40 -2.19 1.20 4.33
N TYR A 41 -2.09 1.76 3.11
CA TYR A 41 -3.05 1.46 2.03
C TYR A 41 -2.98 0.01 1.57
N THR A 42 -1.80 -0.60 1.61
CA THR A 42 -1.64 -2.02 1.31
C THR A 42 -2.37 -2.88 2.35
N ALA A 43 -2.22 -2.57 3.64
CA ALA A 43 -2.93 -3.25 4.72
C ALA A 43 -4.45 -3.07 4.60
N ALA A 44 -4.92 -1.85 4.33
CA ALA A 44 -6.34 -1.55 4.11
C ALA A 44 -6.91 -2.31 2.90
N ALA A 45 -6.17 -2.39 1.79
CA ALA A 45 -6.57 -3.16 0.61
C ALA A 45 -6.69 -4.65 0.90
N TRP A 46 -5.78 -5.22 1.69
CA TRP A 46 -5.85 -6.61 2.14
C TRP A 46 -7.06 -6.86 3.03
N GLU A 47 -7.33 -5.96 3.97
CA GLU A 47 -8.49 -6.07 4.86
C GLU A 47 -9.81 -6.02 4.10
N CYS A 48 -9.97 -5.08 3.17
CA CYS A 48 -11.14 -5.00 2.29
C CYS A 48 -11.29 -6.25 1.41
N ALA A 49 -10.18 -6.79 0.89
CA ALA A 49 -10.21 -8.01 0.08
C ALA A 49 -10.60 -9.24 0.90
N LEU A 50 -10.17 -9.33 2.16
CA LEU A 50 -10.56 -10.41 3.07
C LEU A 50 -12.04 -10.32 3.41
N THR A 51 -12.55 -9.14 3.76
CA THR A 51 -13.96 -8.92 4.07
C THR A 51 -14.83 -9.26 2.86
N GLY A 52 -14.50 -8.80 1.65
CA GLY A 52 -15.24 -9.09 0.43
C GLY A 52 -15.30 -10.56 0.04
N VAL A 53 -14.38 -11.37 0.56
CA VAL A 53 -14.34 -12.82 0.33
C VAL A 53 -15.06 -13.59 1.44
N SER A 54 -14.97 -13.14 2.70
CA SER A 54 -15.57 -13.83 3.86
C SER A 54 -17.08 -13.78 3.84
N ASP A 55 -17.69 -12.70 3.33
CA ASP A 55 -19.14 -12.47 3.30
C ASP A 55 -19.85 -13.03 2.07
N GLY A 56 -19.26 -14.03 1.42
CA GLY A 56 -19.89 -14.68 0.25
C GLY A 56 -19.85 -13.85 -1.03
N GLY A 57 -19.05 -12.78 -1.05
CA GLY A 57 -18.82 -11.97 -2.25
C GLY A 57 -19.77 -10.78 -2.41
N GLU A 58 -20.49 -10.41 -1.36
CA GLU A 58 -21.25 -9.16 -1.35
C GLU A 58 -20.26 -7.98 -1.23
N GLY A 59 -20.05 -7.28 -2.36
CA GLY A 59 -19.12 -6.15 -2.43
C GLY A 59 -19.48 -4.97 -1.52
N GLU A 60 -20.69 -4.96 -1.00
CA GLU A 60 -21.21 -3.92 -0.12
C GLU A 60 -20.44 -3.87 1.21
N ASN A 61 -20.15 -5.00 1.81
CA ASN A 61 -19.41 -5.07 3.08
C ASN A 61 -17.93 -4.63 2.91
N ALA A 62 -17.30 -4.95 1.78
CA ALA A 62 -15.96 -4.48 1.46
C ALA A 62 -15.91 -2.96 1.26
N LEU A 63 -16.95 -2.37 0.66
CA LEU A 63 -17.10 -0.92 0.51
C LEU A 63 -17.31 -0.21 1.84
N GLN A 64 -18.18 -0.75 2.71
CA GLN A 64 -18.40 -0.21 4.05
C GLN A 64 -17.11 -0.26 4.88
N ARG A 65 -16.36 -1.37 4.78
CA ARG A 65 -15.07 -1.49 5.45
C ARG A 65 -14.07 -0.46 4.95
N TRP A 66 -14.01 -0.26 3.64
CA TRP A 66 -13.19 0.78 3.05
C TRP A 66 -13.54 2.18 3.55
N GLN A 67 -14.84 2.51 3.65
CA GLN A 67 -15.29 3.80 4.17
C GLN A 67 -14.84 4.00 5.63
N SER A 68 -15.00 3.01 6.48
CA SER A 68 -14.56 3.08 7.88
C SER A 68 -13.04 3.24 8.03
N LEU A 69 -12.26 2.57 7.16
CA LEU A 69 -10.80 2.72 7.15
C LEU A 69 -10.38 4.09 6.62
N LYS A 70 -11.09 4.63 5.64
CA LYS A 70 -10.82 5.97 5.11
C LYS A 70 -10.99 7.06 6.16
N GLU A 71 -11.93 6.92 7.09
CA GLU A 71 -12.11 7.85 8.22
C GLU A 71 -10.95 7.80 9.21
N GLN A 72 -10.27 6.66 9.32
CA GLN A 72 -9.10 6.47 10.20
C GLN A 72 -7.77 6.82 9.53
N GLN A 73 -7.82 7.41 8.35
CA GLN A 73 -6.64 7.76 7.57
C GLN A 73 -5.74 8.75 8.33
N PRO A 74 -4.44 8.46 8.52
CA PRO A 74 -3.57 9.28 9.36
C PRO A 74 -3.22 10.64 8.74
N LEU A 75 -3.22 10.75 7.41
CA LEU A 75 -2.90 11.98 6.70
C LEU A 75 -3.75 12.09 5.42
N PRO A 76 -4.20 13.29 5.06
CA PRO A 76 -4.97 13.50 3.84
C PRO A 76 -4.12 13.20 2.61
N VAL A 77 -4.60 12.32 1.75
CA VAL A 77 -4.06 12.07 0.42
C VAL A 77 -4.89 12.88 -0.58
N GLY A 78 -4.28 13.40 -1.61
CA GLY A 78 -4.95 14.22 -2.61
C GLY A 78 -6.10 13.47 -3.32
N LYS A 79 -5.91 13.03 -4.54
CA LYS A 79 -6.93 12.27 -5.29
C LYS A 79 -6.79 10.78 -4.96
N LEU A 80 -7.72 10.26 -4.15
CA LEU A 80 -7.79 8.84 -3.80
C LEU A 80 -8.94 8.17 -4.55
N GLN A 81 -8.66 7.13 -5.32
CA GLN A 81 -9.62 6.29 -6.02
C GLN A 81 -9.49 4.85 -5.53
N ALA A 82 -10.60 4.24 -5.16
CA ALA A 82 -10.65 2.84 -4.78
C ALA A 82 -11.68 2.12 -5.66
N ASP A 83 -11.22 1.13 -6.42
CA ASP A 83 -12.05 0.23 -7.21
C ASP A 83 -12.13 -1.11 -6.47
N ILE A 84 -13.31 -1.42 -5.96
CA ILE A 84 -13.57 -2.66 -5.23
C ILE A 84 -14.54 -3.48 -6.05
N SER A 85 -14.10 -4.65 -6.49
CA SER A 85 -14.98 -5.63 -7.17
C SER A 85 -14.88 -6.96 -6.45
N SER A 86 -16.03 -7.50 -6.04
CA SER A 86 -16.15 -8.84 -5.52
C SER A 86 -17.09 -9.65 -6.39
N SER A 87 -16.72 -10.88 -6.69
CA SER A 87 -17.50 -11.82 -7.49
C SER A 87 -17.41 -13.19 -6.83
N GLY A 88 -18.34 -13.47 -5.93
CA GLY A 88 -18.51 -14.76 -5.27
C GLY A 88 -17.27 -15.32 -4.58
N GLN A 89 -16.32 -15.79 -5.35
CA GLN A 89 -15.09 -16.43 -4.85
C GLN A 89 -13.83 -15.56 -5.01
N ASN A 90 -13.94 -14.42 -5.70
CA ASN A 90 -12.80 -13.56 -6.01
C ASN A 90 -13.09 -12.14 -5.56
N ALA A 91 -12.21 -11.56 -4.78
CA ALA A 91 -12.21 -10.13 -4.49
C ALA A 91 -10.99 -9.47 -5.11
N ARG A 92 -11.22 -8.34 -5.75
CA ARG A 92 -10.17 -7.48 -6.30
C ARG A 92 -10.37 -6.09 -5.74
N VAL A 93 -9.35 -5.60 -5.07
CA VAL A 93 -9.28 -4.25 -4.53
C VAL A 93 -8.12 -3.52 -5.20
N ARG A 94 -8.40 -2.39 -5.82
CA ARG A 94 -7.40 -1.53 -6.43
C ARG A 94 -7.51 -0.15 -5.83
N ILE A 95 -6.44 0.33 -5.23
CA ILE A 95 -6.35 1.66 -4.62
C ILE A 95 -5.29 2.44 -5.37
N ARG A 96 -5.69 3.59 -5.90
CA ARG A 96 -4.81 4.56 -6.53
C ARG A 96 -4.86 5.86 -5.78
N GLY A 97 -3.73 6.45 -5.55
CA GLY A 97 -3.66 7.73 -4.89
C GLY A 97 -2.45 8.54 -5.34
N ASN A 98 -2.56 9.83 -5.10
CA ASN A 98 -1.51 10.79 -5.37
C ASN A 98 -1.15 11.48 -4.06
N MET A 99 0.12 11.44 -3.69
CA MET A 99 0.64 12.17 -2.54
C MET A 99 1.32 13.43 -3.00
N SER A 100 0.82 14.56 -2.51
CA SER A 100 1.49 15.84 -2.68
C SER A 100 2.64 15.95 -1.69
N LEU A 101 3.85 16.16 -2.19
CA LEU A 101 5.00 16.54 -1.35
C LEU A 101 4.78 17.96 -0.81
N LEU A 102 5.49 18.29 0.28
CA LEU A 102 5.42 19.55 1.04
C LEU A 102 5.58 20.85 0.21
N ALA A 103 5.74 20.78 -1.09
CA ALA A 103 5.84 21.93 -1.99
C ALA A 103 4.73 21.99 -3.05
N GLY A 104 3.62 21.23 -2.89
CA GLY A 104 2.56 21.19 -3.90
C GLY A 104 2.95 20.49 -5.20
N ILE A 105 4.07 19.78 -5.19
CA ILE A 105 4.49 18.96 -6.33
C ILE A 105 3.82 17.59 -6.18
N ASP A 106 2.94 17.26 -7.11
CA ASP A 106 2.28 15.94 -7.22
C ASP A 106 3.30 14.88 -7.69
N ALA A 107 4.22 14.52 -6.82
CA ALA A 107 5.42 13.80 -7.24
C ALA A 107 5.36 12.29 -7.04
N MET A 108 4.42 11.77 -6.24
CA MET A 108 4.38 10.34 -5.92
C MET A 108 3.00 9.75 -6.11
N GLU A 109 2.83 8.99 -7.18
CA GLU A 109 1.64 8.18 -7.45
C GLU A 109 1.87 6.76 -6.95
N PHE A 110 0.83 6.15 -6.36
CA PHE A 110 0.84 4.75 -6.00
C PHE A 110 -0.38 4.02 -6.56
N ASP A 111 -0.19 2.80 -7.01
CA ASP A 111 -1.22 1.90 -7.54
C ASP A 111 -1.08 0.53 -6.85
N ILE A 112 -1.96 0.26 -5.91
CA ILE A 112 -1.97 -0.97 -5.14
C ILE A 112 -3.12 -1.84 -5.64
N THR A 113 -2.81 -3.04 -6.11
CA THR A 113 -3.81 -4.01 -6.54
C THR A 113 -3.67 -5.29 -5.73
N VAL A 114 -4.69 -5.61 -4.95
CA VAL A 114 -4.81 -6.85 -4.20
C VAL A 114 -5.88 -7.72 -4.82
N LYS A 115 -5.54 -8.98 -5.07
CA LYS A 115 -6.49 -10.00 -5.56
C LYS A 115 -6.53 -11.13 -4.54
N ARG A 116 -7.72 -11.50 -4.10
CA ARG A 116 -7.95 -12.64 -3.22
C ARG A 116 -8.94 -13.58 -3.85
N SER A 117 -8.65 -14.87 -3.78
CA SER A 117 -9.57 -15.93 -4.19
C SER A 117 -9.80 -16.87 -3.02
N THR A 118 -11.04 -17.17 -2.71
CA THR A 118 -11.36 -18.28 -1.82
C THR A 118 -11.23 -19.58 -2.60
N LEU A 119 -10.39 -20.47 -2.11
CA LEU A 119 -10.47 -21.87 -2.48
C LEU A 119 -11.75 -22.44 -1.87
N ALA A 120 -12.85 -22.47 -2.63
CA ALA A 120 -14.06 -23.13 -2.17
C ALA A 120 -13.73 -24.61 -1.93
N PRO A 121 -13.84 -25.12 -0.69
CA PRO A 121 -13.51 -26.51 -0.37
C PRO A 121 -14.34 -27.49 -1.19
N ALA A 122 -15.55 -27.09 -1.60
CA ALA A 122 -16.39 -27.87 -2.47
C ALA A 122 -15.81 -28.09 -3.90
N SER A 123 -15.13 -27.11 -4.47
CA SER A 123 -14.47 -27.26 -5.78
C SER A 123 -13.25 -28.17 -5.72
N PHE A 124 -12.54 -28.12 -4.60
CA PHE A 124 -11.41 -29.02 -4.36
C PHE A 124 -11.85 -30.47 -4.19
N LEU A 125 -12.96 -30.72 -3.46
CA LEU A 125 -13.56 -32.03 -3.31
C LEU A 125 -14.10 -32.59 -4.61
N LYS A 126 -14.70 -31.74 -5.47
CA LYS A 126 -15.15 -32.16 -6.81
C LYS A 126 -13.99 -32.57 -7.70
N ARG A 127 -12.89 -31.81 -7.72
CA ARG A 127 -11.67 -32.18 -8.46
C ARG A 127 -11.01 -33.44 -7.91
N ALA A 128 -10.90 -33.59 -6.60
CA ALA A 128 -10.37 -34.80 -6.00
C ALA A 128 -11.21 -36.04 -6.31
N LYS A 129 -12.56 -35.91 -6.29
CA LYS A 129 -13.47 -37.01 -6.71
C LYS A 129 -13.34 -37.35 -8.20
N SER A 130 -13.18 -36.37 -9.09
CA SER A 130 -12.98 -36.63 -10.52
C SER A 130 -11.65 -37.34 -10.80
N LEU A 131 -10.57 -36.94 -10.15
CA LEU A 131 -9.28 -37.61 -10.26
C LEU A 131 -9.32 -39.06 -9.75
N ARG A 132 -10.05 -39.29 -8.62
CA ARG A 132 -10.23 -40.65 -8.08
C ARG A 132 -11.07 -41.56 -9.01
N LYS A 133 -12.05 -41.00 -9.74
CA LYS A 133 -12.82 -41.74 -10.75
C LYS A 133 -11.94 -42.14 -11.96
N LEU A 134 -11.08 -41.23 -12.42
CA LEU A 134 -10.15 -41.53 -13.52
C LEU A 134 -9.13 -42.59 -13.12
N ALA A 135 -8.62 -42.55 -11.90
CA ALA A 135 -7.70 -43.59 -11.39
C ALA A 135 -8.34 -44.98 -11.22
N LYS A 136 -9.66 -45.03 -10.93
CA LYS A 136 -10.40 -46.31 -10.85
C LYS A 136 -10.88 -46.85 -12.18
N GLY A 137 -10.93 -46.03 -13.23
CA GLY A 137 -11.39 -46.47 -14.56
C GLY A 137 -10.30 -47.03 -15.45
N GLN A 138 -9.06 -47.15 -14.98
CA GLN A 138 -7.92 -47.72 -15.71
C GLN A 138 -7.47 -49.08 -15.13
N GLY A 139 -8.28 -49.72 -14.33
CA GLY A 139 -8.03 -51.07 -13.78
C GLY A 139 -9.03 -52.09 -14.30
#